data_6683f6ee797e0a11b12f8cb844029415
#
_entry.id   6683f6ee797e0a11b12f8cb844029415
#
_cell.length_a   1.000
_cell.length_b   1.000
_cell.length_c   1.000
_cell.angle_alpha   90.00
_cell.angle_beta   90.00
_cell.angle_gamma   90.00
#
_symmetry.space_group_name_H-M   'P 1'
#
loop_
_entity.id
_entity.type
_entity.pdbx_description
1 polymer ?
#
loop_
_entity_poly.entity_id
_entity_poly.type
_entity_poly.pdbx_seq_one_letter_code
_entity_poly.pdbx_strand_id
1 'polypeptide(L)'
;MKNLLLFAVLVSLPLLLGSVCNAELRTWTAVNGKEVEAEFVSNEKGIVKLKLKSGKVFEVPANKLSKEDNEFISSLAKPEGVTKKELEEREGIIYLKGSDTLYTGKFYSLHPNGQKKGEGNFKDGKKDGLFVEWHENGQKKLEGNYKDNKGIKGSSKFWNNKGEPVDSYKEVYK
;
A
#
# COMPACT_ATOMS: atom_id res chain seq x y z
N MET A 1 9.23 1.65 -50.55
CA MET A 1 8.24 2.16 -49.61
C MET A 1 7.32 1.02 -49.21
N LYS A 2 7.57 0.37 -48.07
CA LYS A 2 6.68 -0.68 -47.53
C LYS A 2 6.49 -0.35 -46.05
N ASN A 3 5.29 0.13 -45.73
CA ASN A 3 4.86 0.33 -44.33
C ASN A 3 4.64 -1.01 -43.68
N LEU A 4 5.41 -1.30 -42.64
CA LEU A 4 5.20 -2.43 -41.75
C LEU A 4 4.43 -1.94 -40.53
N LEU A 5 3.11 -2.19 -40.52
CA LEU A 5 2.28 -2.04 -39.33
C LEU A 5 2.66 -3.13 -38.31
N LEU A 6 3.24 -2.72 -37.20
CA LEU A 6 3.46 -3.60 -36.07
C LEU A 6 2.19 -3.60 -35.20
N PHE A 7 1.43 -4.70 -35.26
CA PHE A 7 0.33 -4.96 -34.34
C PHE A 7 0.91 -5.29 -32.96
N ALA A 8 0.73 -4.39 -31.99
CA ALA A 8 1.00 -4.69 -30.60
C ALA A 8 -0.13 -5.56 -30.04
N VAL A 9 0.17 -6.84 -29.80
CA VAL A 9 -0.72 -7.74 -29.06
C VAL A 9 -0.70 -7.34 -27.58
N LEU A 10 -1.80 -6.75 -27.11
CA LEU A 10 -2.02 -6.55 -25.68
C LEU A 10 -2.30 -7.91 -25.02
N VAL A 11 -1.31 -8.48 -24.36
CA VAL A 11 -1.50 -9.60 -23.44
C VAL A 11 -1.98 -9.01 -22.12
N SER A 12 -3.26 -9.18 -21.83
CA SER A 12 -3.84 -8.85 -20.53
C SER A 12 -3.33 -9.84 -19.48
N LEU A 13 -2.33 -9.39 -18.70
CA LEU A 13 -1.87 -10.11 -17.53
C LEU A 13 -2.84 -9.80 -16.36
N PRO A 14 -3.26 -10.81 -15.55
CA PRO A 14 -4.17 -10.56 -14.43
C PRO A 14 -3.50 -9.68 -13.38
N LEU A 15 -4.24 -8.66 -12.94
CA LEU A 15 -3.86 -7.75 -11.86
C LEU A 15 -3.69 -8.53 -10.55
N LEU A 16 -2.46 -8.92 -10.23
CA LEU A 16 -2.07 -9.28 -8.87
C LEU A 16 -1.91 -7.97 -8.09
N LEU A 17 -2.90 -7.64 -7.29
CA LEU A 17 -2.88 -6.57 -6.31
C LEU A 17 -1.77 -6.84 -5.28
N GLY A 18 -0.70 -6.05 -5.33
CA GLY A 18 0.31 -6.08 -4.28
C GLY A 18 1.74 -5.88 -4.74
N SER A 19 2.01 -4.81 -5.44
CA SER A 19 3.32 -4.15 -5.50
C SER A 19 3.22 -3.03 -6.52
N VAL A 20 3.35 -1.79 -6.10
CA VAL A 20 3.59 -0.68 -7.02
C VAL A 20 5.00 -0.90 -7.56
N CYS A 21 5.09 -1.67 -8.64
CA CYS A 21 6.33 -1.78 -9.41
C CYS A 21 6.48 -0.46 -10.16
N ASN A 22 7.22 0.48 -9.58
CA ASN A 22 7.67 1.65 -10.31
C ASN A 22 8.82 1.16 -11.23
N ALA A 23 8.46 0.79 -12.45
CA ALA A 23 9.37 0.25 -13.47
C ALA A 23 10.33 1.32 -14.03
N GLU A 24 10.48 2.45 -13.33
CA GLU A 24 11.33 3.55 -13.73
C GLU A 24 12.76 3.30 -13.28
N LEU A 25 13.69 3.34 -14.24
CA LEU A 25 15.12 3.31 -13.98
C LEU A 25 15.54 4.59 -13.27
N ARG A 26 16.23 4.43 -12.13
CA ARG A 26 16.85 5.53 -11.40
C ARG A 26 18.26 5.16 -10.93
N THR A 27 19.04 6.17 -10.60
CA THR A 27 20.33 5.98 -9.95
C THR A 27 20.12 5.70 -8.47
N TRP A 28 20.70 4.61 -7.99
CA TRP A 28 20.76 4.21 -6.58
C TRP A 28 22.16 4.42 -6.06
N THR A 29 22.30 5.05 -4.91
CA THR A 29 23.58 5.42 -4.33
C THR A 29 23.81 4.64 -3.03
N ALA A 30 24.89 3.89 -2.97
CA ALA A 30 25.29 3.22 -1.73
C ALA A 30 25.94 4.23 -0.76
N VAL A 31 25.94 3.91 0.55
CA VAL A 31 26.57 4.75 1.59
C VAL A 31 28.07 5.01 1.37
N ASN A 32 28.74 4.23 0.54
CA ASN A 32 30.16 4.43 0.14
C ASN A 32 30.31 5.24 -1.16
N GLY A 33 29.22 5.85 -1.66
CA GLY A 33 29.19 6.68 -2.86
C GLY A 33 29.17 5.92 -4.19
N LYS A 34 29.10 4.59 -4.18
CA LYS A 34 28.95 3.81 -5.42
C LYS A 34 27.51 3.93 -5.92
N GLU A 35 27.37 4.11 -7.23
CA GLU A 35 26.09 4.27 -7.90
C GLU A 35 25.77 3.11 -8.85
N VAL A 36 24.49 2.84 -9.04
CA VAL A 36 23.97 1.87 -10.00
C VAL A 36 22.62 2.32 -10.55
N GLU A 37 22.42 2.20 -11.85
CA GLU A 37 21.10 2.40 -12.47
C GLU A 37 20.30 1.10 -12.42
N ALA A 38 19.13 1.14 -11.77
CA ALA A 38 18.24 -0.01 -11.62
C ALA A 38 16.78 0.40 -11.42
N GLU A 39 15.87 -0.52 -11.70
CA GLU A 39 14.46 -0.45 -11.33
C GLU A 39 14.27 -0.95 -9.89
N PHE A 40 13.40 -0.32 -9.12
CA PHE A 40 12.97 -0.84 -7.83
C PHE A 40 12.01 -2.03 -8.04
N VAL A 41 12.27 -3.14 -7.35
CA VAL A 41 11.41 -4.33 -7.41
C VAL A 41 10.61 -4.49 -6.12
N SER A 42 11.27 -4.52 -4.98
CA SER A 42 10.61 -4.65 -3.67
C SER A 42 11.54 -4.23 -2.52
N ASN A 43 10.93 -4.02 -1.34
CA ASN A 43 11.64 -3.92 -0.06
C ASN A 43 10.95 -4.85 0.94
N GLU A 44 11.61 -5.93 1.30
CA GLU A 44 11.10 -6.93 2.23
C GLU A 44 12.06 -7.07 3.40
N LYS A 45 11.57 -6.80 4.62
CA LYS A 45 12.36 -6.91 5.87
C LYS A 45 13.71 -6.16 5.82
N GLY A 46 13.72 -4.99 5.13
CA GLY A 46 14.93 -4.16 4.99
C GLY A 46 15.91 -4.66 3.93
N ILE A 47 15.52 -5.62 3.10
CA ILE A 47 16.26 -6.03 1.91
C ILE A 47 15.57 -5.46 0.68
N VAL A 48 16.28 -4.61 -0.04
CA VAL A 48 15.83 -3.95 -1.27
C VAL A 48 16.26 -4.78 -2.47
N LYS A 49 15.30 -5.14 -3.33
CA LYS A 49 15.55 -5.83 -4.60
C LYS A 49 15.57 -4.80 -5.71
N LEU A 50 16.64 -4.78 -6.48
CA LEU A 50 16.87 -3.87 -7.60
C LEU A 50 17.13 -4.67 -8.87
N LYS A 51 16.54 -4.24 -10.00
CA LYS A 51 16.69 -4.90 -11.30
C LYS A 51 17.46 -4.00 -12.26
N LEU A 52 18.59 -4.47 -12.75
CA LEU A 52 19.40 -3.80 -13.76
C LEU A 52 18.71 -3.80 -15.13
N LYS A 53 19.14 -2.89 -16.03
CA LYS A 53 18.76 -2.90 -17.46
C LYS A 53 18.97 -4.26 -18.14
N SER A 54 19.96 -5.03 -17.68
CA SER A 54 20.23 -6.39 -18.17
C SER A 54 19.20 -7.44 -17.75
N GLY A 55 18.21 -7.07 -16.90
CA GLY A 55 17.22 -7.97 -16.32
C GLY A 55 17.73 -8.69 -15.04
N LYS A 56 19.01 -8.59 -14.69
CA LYS A 56 19.56 -9.19 -13.47
C LYS A 56 19.02 -8.47 -12.24
N VAL A 57 18.47 -9.25 -11.30
CA VAL A 57 18.02 -8.75 -9.98
C VAL A 57 19.14 -9.01 -8.96
N PHE A 58 19.37 -8.04 -8.07
CA PHE A 58 20.27 -8.18 -6.94
C PHE A 58 19.63 -7.58 -5.68
N GLU A 59 20.12 -8.00 -4.51
CA GLU A 59 19.61 -7.61 -3.22
C GLU A 59 20.62 -6.70 -2.51
N VAL A 60 20.09 -5.62 -1.91
CA VAL A 60 20.88 -4.65 -1.14
C VAL A 60 20.18 -4.42 0.20
N PRO A 61 20.86 -4.57 1.35
CA PRO A 61 20.32 -4.12 2.62
C PRO A 61 20.03 -2.61 2.58
N ALA A 62 18.84 -2.19 3.02
CA ALA A 62 18.41 -0.79 3.00
C ALA A 62 19.41 0.14 3.71
N ASN A 63 20.05 -0.32 4.80
CA ASN A 63 21.09 0.43 5.52
C ASN A 63 22.40 0.64 4.74
N LYS A 64 22.54 0.04 3.56
CA LYS A 64 23.66 0.26 2.64
C LYS A 64 23.34 1.23 1.51
N LEU A 65 22.09 1.69 1.42
CA LEU A 65 21.64 2.72 0.48
C LEU A 65 21.72 4.11 1.13
N SER A 66 21.81 5.14 0.30
CA SER A 66 21.80 6.54 0.73
C SER A 66 20.53 6.89 1.51
N LYS A 67 20.55 8.02 2.21
CA LYS A 67 19.38 8.54 2.92
C LYS A 67 18.26 8.86 1.92
N GLU A 68 18.59 9.48 0.80
CA GLU A 68 17.70 9.87 -0.28
C GLU A 68 17.00 8.64 -0.90
N ASP A 69 17.73 7.55 -1.10
CA ASP A 69 17.16 6.30 -1.61
C ASP A 69 16.22 5.64 -0.60
N ASN A 70 16.55 5.68 0.68
CA ASN A 70 15.67 5.17 1.73
C ASN A 70 14.41 6.03 1.88
N GLU A 71 14.50 7.35 1.72
CA GLU A 71 13.34 8.26 1.69
C GLU A 71 12.45 7.95 0.47
N PHE A 72 13.04 7.72 -0.71
CA PHE A 72 12.31 7.30 -1.90
C PHE A 72 11.60 5.95 -1.69
N ILE A 73 12.29 4.93 -1.18
CA ILE A 73 11.69 3.63 -0.87
C ILE A 73 10.52 3.80 0.11
N SER A 74 10.69 4.64 1.13
CA SER A 74 9.64 4.94 2.10
C SER A 74 8.44 5.65 1.45
N SER A 75 8.68 6.50 0.45
CA SER A 75 7.62 7.16 -0.31
C SER A 75 6.82 6.18 -1.17
N LEU A 76 7.48 5.16 -1.75
CA LEU A 76 6.81 4.11 -2.53
C LEU A 76 5.94 3.19 -1.64
N ALA A 77 6.40 2.95 -0.42
CA ALA A 77 5.65 2.16 0.57
C ALA A 77 4.48 2.94 1.21
N LYS A 78 4.42 4.26 0.98
CA LYS A 78 3.37 5.11 1.53
C LYS A 78 2.06 4.85 0.79
N PRO A 79 1.03 4.32 1.47
CA PRO A 79 -0.26 4.13 0.83
C PRO A 79 -0.81 5.46 0.30
N GLU A 80 -1.50 5.41 -0.85
CA GLU A 80 -2.23 6.58 -1.34
C GLU A 80 -3.31 7.01 -0.34
N GLY A 81 -3.40 8.32 -0.08
CA GLY A 81 -4.43 8.90 0.78
C GLY A 81 -3.88 9.70 1.94
N VAL A 82 -4.78 10.12 2.83
CA VAL A 82 -4.43 10.81 4.06
C VAL A 82 -4.36 9.86 5.24
N THR A 83 -3.52 10.21 6.21
CA THR A 83 -3.38 9.43 7.45
C THR A 83 -4.38 9.90 8.51
N LYS A 84 -4.57 9.08 9.53
CA LYS A 84 -5.39 9.47 10.70
C LYS A 84 -4.91 10.77 11.36
N LYS A 85 -3.63 11.13 11.24
CA LYS A 85 -3.09 12.37 11.82
C LYS A 85 -3.60 13.65 11.14
N GLU A 86 -4.02 13.52 9.88
CA GLU A 86 -4.54 14.61 9.05
C GLU A 86 -6.07 14.70 9.10
N LEU A 87 -6.70 13.80 9.84
CA LEU A 87 -8.14 13.70 9.98
C LEU A 87 -8.59 13.93 11.43
N GLU A 88 -9.82 14.37 11.58
CA GLU A 88 -10.51 14.56 12.84
C GLU A 88 -11.90 13.93 12.76
N GLU A 89 -12.29 13.19 13.81
CA GLU A 89 -13.61 12.59 13.91
C GLU A 89 -14.49 13.40 14.88
N ARG A 90 -15.64 13.82 14.41
CA ARG A 90 -16.68 14.49 15.20
C ARG A 90 -18.01 13.76 14.97
N GLU A 91 -18.58 13.20 16.03
CA GLU A 91 -19.86 12.48 16.01
C GLU A 91 -19.94 11.38 14.93
N GLY A 92 -18.85 10.66 14.69
CA GLY A 92 -18.77 9.59 13.69
C GLY A 92 -18.59 10.07 12.24
N ILE A 93 -18.39 11.37 12.04
CA ILE A 93 -18.12 12.00 10.74
C ILE A 93 -16.65 12.45 10.70
N ILE A 94 -16.00 12.19 9.59
CA ILE A 94 -14.57 12.50 9.39
C ILE A 94 -14.39 13.81 8.62
N TYR A 95 -13.60 14.69 9.20
CA TYR A 95 -13.23 15.99 8.66
C TYR A 95 -11.72 16.07 8.39
N LEU A 96 -11.31 16.98 7.52
CA LEU A 96 -9.92 17.42 7.48
C LEU A 96 -9.59 18.14 8.78
N LYS A 97 -8.50 17.76 9.44
CA LYS A 97 -8.11 18.27 10.75
C LYS A 97 -8.00 19.79 10.77
N GLY A 98 -8.64 20.40 11.77
CA GLY A 98 -8.65 21.84 11.95
C GLY A 98 -9.53 22.60 10.96
N SER A 99 -10.46 21.91 10.29
CA SER A 99 -11.44 22.53 9.39
C SER A 99 -12.82 21.91 9.55
N ASP A 100 -13.84 22.56 8.94
CA ASP A 100 -15.20 22.00 8.83
C ASP A 100 -15.43 21.32 7.48
N THR A 101 -14.35 21.01 6.75
CA THR A 101 -14.43 20.32 5.46
C THR A 101 -14.58 18.82 5.68
N LEU A 102 -15.69 18.26 5.23
CA LEU A 102 -15.92 16.81 5.21
C LEU A 102 -14.88 16.11 4.35
N TYR A 103 -14.27 15.06 4.89
CA TYR A 103 -13.25 14.35 4.13
C TYR A 103 -13.87 13.42 3.09
N THR A 104 -13.42 13.55 1.84
CA THR A 104 -13.70 12.61 0.75
C THR A 104 -12.38 12.17 0.15
N GLY A 105 -12.10 10.87 0.12
CA GLY A 105 -10.87 10.34 -0.44
C GLY A 105 -10.37 9.07 0.25
N LYS A 106 -9.21 8.63 -0.17
CA LYS A 106 -8.54 7.44 0.38
C LYS A 106 -7.93 7.75 1.75
N PHE A 107 -8.07 6.80 2.65
CA PHE A 107 -7.52 6.82 3.99
C PHE A 107 -6.61 5.64 4.21
N TYR A 108 -5.53 5.83 4.96
CA TYR A 108 -4.73 4.73 5.49
C TYR A 108 -4.25 5.01 6.91
N SER A 109 -3.92 3.94 7.62
CA SER A 109 -3.23 4.00 8.91
C SER A 109 -2.12 2.96 8.96
N LEU A 110 -1.11 3.23 9.77
CA LEU A 110 0.03 2.34 9.96
C LEU A 110 0.11 1.88 11.41
N HIS A 111 0.63 0.69 11.61
CA HIS A 111 1.10 0.20 12.90
C HIS A 111 2.39 0.92 13.34
N PRO A 112 2.80 0.87 14.62
CA PRO A 112 4.06 1.47 15.07
C PRO A 112 5.30 0.93 14.34
N ASN A 113 5.24 -0.30 13.84
CA ASN A 113 6.32 -0.92 13.05
C ASN A 113 6.36 -0.45 11.58
N GLY A 114 5.49 0.50 11.18
CA GLY A 114 5.40 1.05 9.83
C GLY A 114 4.58 0.21 8.84
N GLN A 115 4.12 -0.98 9.23
CA GLN A 115 3.26 -1.79 8.38
C GLN A 115 1.84 -1.23 8.31
N LYS A 116 1.13 -1.54 7.22
CA LYS A 116 -0.26 -1.11 7.02
C LYS A 116 -1.14 -1.70 8.12
N LYS A 117 -1.93 -0.83 8.79
CA LYS A 117 -2.93 -1.18 9.81
C LYS A 117 -4.34 -1.16 9.25
N GLY A 118 -4.64 -0.21 8.38
CA GLY A 118 -5.95 -0.07 7.78
C GLY A 118 -5.93 0.81 6.56
N GLU A 119 -6.85 0.58 5.62
CA GLU A 119 -7.12 1.44 4.48
C GLU A 119 -8.59 1.39 4.10
N GLY A 120 -9.05 2.42 3.39
CA GLY A 120 -10.42 2.50 2.88
C GLY A 120 -10.70 3.83 2.22
N ASN A 121 -11.97 4.05 1.92
CA ASN A 121 -12.43 5.31 1.33
C ASN A 121 -13.50 5.95 2.21
N PHE A 122 -13.41 7.27 2.29
CA PHE A 122 -14.47 8.11 2.83
C PHE A 122 -15.14 8.90 1.71
N LYS A 123 -16.43 9.11 1.85
CA LYS A 123 -17.22 10.04 1.04
C LYS A 123 -18.03 10.91 1.98
N ASP A 124 -17.89 12.23 1.86
CA ASP A 124 -18.58 13.20 2.70
C ASP A 124 -18.46 12.88 4.20
N GLY A 125 -17.25 12.53 4.63
CA GLY A 125 -16.93 12.18 6.01
C GLY A 125 -17.38 10.79 6.48
N LYS A 126 -17.99 9.97 5.62
CA LYS A 126 -18.51 8.65 5.96
C LYS A 126 -17.76 7.54 5.23
N LYS A 127 -17.60 6.38 5.88
CA LYS A 127 -17.05 5.19 5.21
C LYS A 127 -17.89 4.83 4.00
N ASP A 128 -17.26 4.70 2.82
CA ASP A 128 -17.91 4.35 1.56
C ASP A 128 -16.99 3.47 0.73
N GLY A 129 -17.40 2.24 0.43
CA GLY A 129 -16.61 1.25 -0.30
C GLY A 129 -15.86 0.27 0.60
N LEU A 130 -14.81 -0.34 0.06
CA LEU A 130 -14.01 -1.35 0.72
C LEU A 130 -13.15 -0.75 1.84
N PHE A 131 -13.20 -1.37 3.02
CA PHE A 131 -12.28 -1.16 4.14
C PHE A 131 -11.56 -2.45 4.45
N VAL A 132 -10.24 -2.35 4.66
CA VAL A 132 -9.38 -3.48 4.99
C VAL A 132 -8.54 -3.11 6.21
N GLU A 133 -8.41 -4.06 7.14
CA GLU A 133 -7.50 -3.96 8.29
C GLU A 133 -6.51 -5.11 8.28
N TRP A 134 -5.32 -4.88 8.82
CA TRP A 134 -4.24 -5.86 8.96
C TRP A 134 -3.79 -5.97 10.42
N HIS A 135 -3.31 -7.15 10.77
CA HIS A 135 -2.55 -7.41 11.99
C HIS A 135 -1.15 -6.78 11.90
N GLU A 136 -0.47 -6.62 13.05
CA GLU A 136 0.92 -6.09 13.11
C GLU A 136 1.95 -6.96 12.38
N ASN A 137 1.63 -8.21 12.11
CA ASN A 137 2.46 -9.13 11.33
C ASN A 137 2.20 -9.03 9.81
N GLY A 138 1.35 -8.08 9.37
CA GLY A 138 1.02 -7.84 7.96
C GLY A 138 -0.05 -8.76 7.37
N GLN A 139 -0.58 -9.70 8.14
CA GLN A 139 -1.69 -10.55 7.69
C GLN A 139 -3.01 -9.79 7.74
N LYS A 140 -3.91 -10.08 6.80
CA LYS A 140 -5.24 -9.48 6.77
C LYS A 140 -6.00 -9.85 8.05
N LYS A 141 -6.73 -8.89 8.62
CA LYS A 141 -7.51 -9.02 9.85
C LYS A 141 -9.00 -8.93 9.59
N LEU A 142 -9.40 -7.95 8.77
CA LEU A 142 -10.77 -7.68 8.40
C LEU A 142 -10.83 -7.11 7.00
N GLU A 143 -11.87 -7.46 6.28
CA GLU A 143 -12.27 -6.86 5.01
C GLU A 143 -13.79 -6.72 5.01
N GLY A 144 -14.31 -5.57 4.58
CA GLY A 144 -15.76 -5.35 4.48
C GLY A 144 -16.10 -4.13 3.67
N ASN A 145 -17.26 -4.15 3.04
CA ASN A 145 -17.80 -3.01 2.30
C ASN A 145 -18.74 -2.18 3.18
N TYR A 146 -18.64 -0.87 3.01
CA TYR A 146 -19.44 0.11 3.76
C TYR A 146 -20.17 1.05 2.80
N LYS A 147 -21.33 1.53 3.24
CA LYS A 147 -22.09 2.60 2.62
C LYS A 147 -22.59 3.53 3.71
N ASP A 148 -22.26 4.81 3.64
CA ASP A 148 -22.69 5.83 4.63
C ASP A 148 -22.43 5.39 6.08
N ASN A 149 -21.21 4.93 6.40
CA ASN A 149 -20.78 4.35 7.68
C ASN A 149 -21.42 2.99 8.04
N LYS A 150 -22.36 2.48 7.26
CA LYS A 150 -23.03 1.20 7.54
C LYS A 150 -22.34 0.07 6.79
N GLY A 151 -21.96 -1.00 7.51
CA GLY A 151 -21.44 -2.21 6.89
C GLY A 151 -22.50 -2.89 6.02
N ILE A 152 -22.15 -3.26 4.80
CA ILE A 152 -23.03 -4.02 3.91
C ILE A 152 -23.10 -5.45 4.43
N LYS A 153 -24.30 -5.93 4.73
CA LYS A 153 -24.54 -7.28 5.28
C LYS A 153 -23.91 -8.35 4.39
N GLY A 154 -23.17 -9.28 5.00
CA GLY A 154 -22.51 -10.40 4.31
C GLY A 154 -21.22 -10.04 3.56
N SER A 155 -20.79 -8.77 3.56
CA SER A 155 -19.54 -8.37 2.90
C SER A 155 -18.29 -8.52 3.79
N SER A 156 -18.47 -8.70 5.10
CA SER A 156 -17.36 -8.76 6.03
C SER A 156 -16.74 -10.16 6.07
N LYS A 157 -15.40 -10.19 6.03
CA LYS A 157 -14.57 -11.37 6.22
C LYS A 157 -13.54 -11.07 7.30
N PHE A 158 -13.19 -12.09 8.08
CA PHE A 158 -12.31 -11.96 9.23
C PHE A 158 -11.23 -13.02 9.21
N TRP A 159 -10.05 -12.70 9.74
CA TRP A 159 -8.90 -13.62 9.85
C TRP A 159 -8.23 -13.42 11.20
N ASN A 160 -7.77 -14.50 11.80
CA ASN A 160 -6.93 -14.44 13.00
C ASN A 160 -5.50 -14.01 12.66
N ASN A 161 -4.64 -13.87 13.67
CA ASN A 161 -3.25 -13.45 13.52
C ASN A 161 -2.34 -14.46 12.81
N LYS A 162 -2.83 -15.68 12.54
CA LYS A 162 -2.16 -16.70 11.72
C LYS A 162 -2.57 -16.62 10.26
N GLY A 163 -3.56 -15.74 9.91
CA GLY A 163 -4.13 -15.62 8.57
C GLY A 163 -5.20 -16.65 8.25
N GLU A 164 -5.67 -17.38 9.24
CA GLU A 164 -6.75 -18.34 9.09
C GLU A 164 -8.10 -17.61 9.10
N PRO A 165 -9.04 -17.93 8.18
CA PRO A 165 -10.36 -17.31 8.19
C PRO A 165 -11.14 -17.73 9.45
N VAL A 166 -11.91 -16.78 9.99
CA VAL A 166 -12.76 -16.99 11.16
C VAL A 166 -14.16 -16.41 10.91
N ASP A 167 -15.17 -16.94 11.60
CA ASP A 167 -16.58 -16.62 11.31
C ASP A 167 -17.02 -15.27 11.91
N SER A 168 -16.29 -14.74 12.88
CA SER A 168 -16.70 -13.51 13.55
C SER A 168 -15.51 -12.66 13.99
N TYR A 169 -15.74 -11.36 14.15
CA TYR A 169 -14.75 -10.42 14.69
C TYR A 169 -14.23 -10.80 16.08
N LYS A 170 -15.04 -11.50 16.90
CA LYS A 170 -14.62 -11.97 18.25
C LYS A 170 -13.52 -13.02 18.20
N GLU A 171 -13.40 -13.74 17.09
CA GLU A 171 -12.42 -14.81 16.91
C GLU A 171 -11.08 -14.33 16.33
N VAL A 172 -11.05 -13.08 15.86
CA VAL A 172 -9.85 -12.45 15.30
C VAL A 172 -8.69 -12.42 16.31
N TYR A 173 -9.00 -12.40 17.61
CA TYR A 173 -8.04 -12.24 18.70
C TYR A 173 -7.79 -13.54 19.49
N LYS A 174 -8.35 -14.65 19.04
CA LYS A 174 -8.06 -15.97 19.59
C LYS A 174 -6.90 -16.60 18.81
#